data_bffbf02f3dea23899d56dc7903575e9a
#
_entry.id   bffbf02f3dea23899d56dc7903575e9a
#
_cell.length_a   1.000
_cell.length_b   1.000
_cell.length_c   1.000
_cell.angle_alpha   90.00
_cell.angle_beta   90.00
_cell.angle_gamma   90.00
#
_symmetry.space_group_name_H-M   'P 1'
#
loop_
_entity.id
_entity.type
_entity.pdbx_description
1 polymer ?
#
loop_
_entity_poly.entity_id
_entity_poly.type
_entity_poly.pdbx_seq_one_letter_code
_entity_poly.pdbx_strand_id
1 'polypeptide(L)'
;MKIVRPIAIVAASLMLMQAASAQTQPTPPAAAKKEAPKEKKVPTTAKKQAPAATPTPATPAPAPSTTAAPGTTFDDPNVDLVYGAYQRGLYKTAFDLAMNRAQYNGDPKAMTMLGELYSNAMGVKRDYAKAAEWYKRAADAGDREAMFALAMMRLAGRGGSTNREEAVKLLASSAKLGNPKAAYNLALLYLDGQTLPQDVRRAAELLRVAADAGNPEAQYALATFYKEGTGVEKDPEKAVRLLQAASLAGNVDAEVEYAIAMFNGSGTPKNQPAAVALLRKAARQNNPIAQNRLARVLAFGTGAQQDKVEALKWHWVAKSAGKGDPELDEYLANMSPADRAKAEGAGRKWLGSK
;
A
#
# COMPACT_ATOMS: atom_id res chain seq x y z
N MET A 1 -8.09 -1.31 35.64
CA MET A 1 -6.75 -1.38 34.98
C MET A 1 -6.68 -2.51 33.95
N LYS A 2 -7.67 -2.65 33.03
CA LYS A 2 -7.72 -3.73 32.01
C LYS A 2 -7.93 -3.22 30.56
N ILE A 3 -7.94 -1.90 30.34
CA ILE A 3 -8.32 -1.30 29.02
C ILE A 3 -7.08 -0.96 28.16
N VAL A 4 -5.86 -1.02 28.70
CA VAL A 4 -4.66 -0.51 28.02
C VAL A 4 -4.07 -1.49 26.98
N ARG A 5 -4.33 -2.79 27.09
CA ARG A 5 -3.70 -3.79 26.20
C ARG A 5 -4.14 -3.77 24.72
N PRO A 6 -5.44 -3.66 24.36
CA PRO A 6 -5.81 -3.67 22.94
C PRO A 6 -5.46 -2.38 22.20
N ILE A 7 -5.54 -1.22 22.89
CA ILE A 7 -5.20 0.07 22.28
C ILE A 7 -3.69 0.16 21.98
N ALA A 8 -2.85 -0.36 22.89
CA ALA A 8 -1.40 -0.41 22.68
C ALA A 8 -1.00 -1.36 21.51
N ILE A 9 -1.75 -2.44 21.29
CA ILE A 9 -1.49 -3.37 20.17
C ILE A 9 -1.86 -2.71 18.84
N VAL A 10 -2.98 -1.99 18.76
CA VAL A 10 -3.37 -1.25 17.55
C VAL A 10 -2.38 -0.13 17.26
N ALA A 11 -1.99 0.65 18.27
CA ALA A 11 -1.00 1.73 18.10
C ALA A 11 0.40 1.20 17.77
N ALA A 12 0.86 0.13 18.40
CA ALA A 12 2.17 -0.47 18.14
C ALA A 12 2.24 -1.17 16.77
N SER A 13 1.19 -1.86 16.35
CA SER A 13 1.11 -2.46 14.99
C SER A 13 1.08 -1.39 13.91
N LEU A 14 0.43 -0.27 14.17
CA LEU A 14 0.32 0.86 13.25
C LEU A 14 1.62 1.68 13.16
N MET A 15 2.39 1.83 14.24
CA MET A 15 3.72 2.45 14.20
C MET A 15 4.76 1.59 13.46
N LEU A 16 4.69 0.28 13.57
CA LEU A 16 5.57 -0.64 12.83
C LEU A 16 5.27 -0.64 11.33
N MET A 17 4.01 -0.47 10.91
CA MET A 17 3.64 -0.34 9.49
C MET A 17 4.14 0.97 8.87
N GLN A 18 4.19 2.07 9.61
CA GLN A 18 4.78 3.33 9.10
C GLN A 18 6.29 3.24 8.88
N ALA A 19 6.99 2.42 9.66
CA ALA A 19 8.41 2.13 9.45
C ALA A 19 8.65 1.19 8.26
N ALA A 20 7.76 0.24 8.01
CA ALA A 20 7.85 -0.72 6.91
C ALA A 20 7.52 -0.10 5.54
N SER A 21 6.53 0.80 5.45
CA SER A 21 6.20 1.50 4.20
C SER A 21 7.29 2.50 3.74
N ALA A 22 8.18 2.92 4.66
CA ALA A 22 9.35 3.72 4.31
C ALA A 22 10.51 2.89 3.72
N GLN A 23 10.46 1.57 3.79
CA GLN A 23 11.53 0.67 3.31
C GLN A 23 11.23 -0.07 2.00
N THR A 24 9.99 -0.03 1.49
CA THR A 24 9.64 -0.66 0.21
C THR A 24 9.58 0.33 -0.95
N GLN A 25 10.69 1.04 -1.19
CA GLN A 25 10.92 1.64 -2.50
C GLN A 25 11.76 0.66 -3.33
N PRO A 26 11.36 0.34 -4.57
CA PRO A 26 12.20 -0.45 -5.45
C PRO A 26 13.49 0.33 -5.73
N THR A 27 14.63 -0.29 -5.41
CA THR A 27 15.94 0.20 -5.86
C THR A 27 15.94 0.25 -7.38
N PRO A 28 16.35 1.36 -8.02
CA PRO A 28 16.50 1.39 -9.46
C PRO A 28 17.56 0.36 -9.87
N PRO A 29 17.37 -0.37 -10.99
CA PRO A 29 18.35 -1.33 -11.46
C PRO A 29 19.68 -0.63 -11.73
N ALA A 30 20.76 -1.21 -11.21
CA ALA A 30 22.11 -0.74 -11.44
C ALA A 30 22.38 -0.66 -12.95
N ALA A 31 22.87 0.50 -13.41
CA ALA A 31 23.23 0.73 -14.79
C ALA A 31 24.33 -0.26 -15.21
N ALA A 32 23.99 -1.21 -16.04
CA ALA A 32 24.95 -2.10 -16.68
C ALA A 32 25.85 -1.29 -17.60
N LYS A 33 27.15 -1.31 -17.33
CA LYS A 33 28.18 -0.78 -18.21
C LYS A 33 28.11 -1.55 -19.53
N LYS A 34 27.78 -0.84 -20.63
CA LYS A 34 27.90 -1.38 -21.98
C LYS A 34 29.37 -1.43 -22.34
N GLU A 35 29.94 -2.62 -22.44
CA GLU A 35 31.18 -2.86 -23.20
C GLU A 35 30.88 -2.79 -24.70
N ALA A 36 31.78 -2.13 -25.44
CA ALA A 36 31.69 -1.96 -26.88
C ALA A 36 31.92 -3.31 -27.61
N PRO A 37 31.22 -3.58 -28.73
CA PRO A 37 31.43 -4.79 -29.49
C PRO A 37 32.67 -4.69 -30.36
N LYS A 38 33.53 -5.71 -30.30
CA LYS A 38 34.64 -5.92 -31.21
C LYS A 38 34.12 -6.35 -32.59
N GLU A 39 34.59 -5.63 -33.65
CA GLU A 39 34.39 -6.00 -35.04
C GLU A 39 34.93 -7.41 -35.35
N LYS A 40 34.14 -8.22 -36.03
CA LYS A 40 34.58 -9.40 -36.78
C LYS A 40 34.14 -9.29 -38.24
N LYS A 41 35.17 -9.41 -39.08
CA LYS A 41 35.18 -9.34 -40.55
C LYS A 41 34.28 -10.39 -41.19
N VAL A 42 33.60 -9.96 -42.26
CA VAL A 42 32.83 -10.75 -43.24
C VAL A 42 33.79 -11.47 -44.21
N PRO A 43 33.43 -12.65 -44.72
CA PRO A 43 33.80 -13.03 -46.08
C PRO A 43 32.57 -13.14 -46.97
N THR A 44 32.71 -12.48 -48.09
CA THR A 44 31.88 -12.49 -49.28
C THR A 44 31.91 -13.86 -49.97
N THR A 45 30.75 -14.37 -50.42
CA THR A 45 30.69 -15.15 -51.69
C THR A 45 29.31 -14.96 -52.34
N ALA A 46 29.42 -14.53 -53.59
CA ALA A 46 28.32 -14.36 -54.53
C ALA A 46 27.87 -15.70 -55.16
N LYS A 47 26.55 -15.82 -55.46
CA LYS A 47 26.13 -16.53 -56.69
C LYS A 47 24.74 -16.06 -57.17
N LYS A 48 24.75 -15.73 -58.44
CA LYS A 48 23.70 -15.40 -59.41
C LYS A 48 22.56 -16.38 -59.42
N GLN A 49 21.31 -15.92 -59.63
CA GLN A 49 20.52 -16.16 -60.87
C GLN A 49 19.15 -15.45 -60.79
N ALA A 50 18.80 -14.80 -61.90
CA ALA A 50 17.52 -14.23 -62.28
C ALA A 50 16.82 -15.19 -63.24
N PRO A 51 15.70 -14.87 -63.90
CA PRO A 51 14.52 -14.06 -63.56
C PRO A 51 13.20 -14.80 -63.85
N ALA A 52 12.05 -14.38 -63.40
CA ALA A 52 10.80 -14.56 -64.14
C ALA A 52 9.60 -13.79 -63.54
N ALA A 53 8.90 -13.10 -64.46
CA ALA A 53 7.47 -12.76 -64.46
C ALA A 53 6.97 -11.64 -63.56
N THR A 54 6.74 -10.51 -64.21
CA THR A 54 5.81 -9.44 -63.83
C THR A 54 4.34 -9.90 -63.81
N PRO A 55 3.55 -9.46 -62.88
CA PRO A 55 2.19 -9.06 -63.11
C PRO A 55 1.92 -7.59 -62.80
N THR A 56 1.03 -7.06 -63.54
CA THR A 56 0.41 -5.76 -63.71
C THR A 56 0.09 -5.02 -62.40
N PRO A 57 0.17 -3.69 -62.32
CA PRO A 57 -0.07 -2.92 -61.10
C PRO A 57 -1.56 -2.87 -60.77
N ALA A 58 -1.89 -3.39 -59.58
CA ALA A 58 -3.16 -3.12 -58.93
C ALA A 58 -3.14 -1.73 -58.28
N THR A 59 -4.17 -0.97 -58.55
CA THR A 59 -4.48 0.34 -57.98
C THR A 59 -4.32 0.34 -56.45
N PRO A 60 -3.59 1.28 -55.84
CA PRO A 60 -3.49 1.34 -54.39
C PRO A 60 -4.86 1.71 -53.81
N ALA A 61 -5.38 0.88 -52.93
CA ALA A 61 -6.47 1.23 -52.04
C ALA A 61 -6.09 2.44 -51.18
N PRO A 62 -7.01 3.35 -50.86
CA PRO A 62 -6.71 4.50 -50.04
C PRO A 62 -6.27 4.02 -48.64
N ALA A 63 -5.14 4.54 -48.19
CA ALA A 63 -4.65 4.34 -46.83
C ALA A 63 -5.74 4.69 -45.83
N PRO A 64 -5.89 3.93 -44.73
CA PRO A 64 -6.78 4.35 -43.66
C PRO A 64 -6.26 5.67 -43.13
N SER A 65 -7.08 6.69 -43.23
CA SER A 65 -6.88 7.98 -42.58
C SER A 65 -6.71 7.69 -41.08
N THR A 66 -5.47 7.80 -40.63
CA THR A 66 -5.19 7.99 -39.22
C THR A 66 -5.83 9.32 -38.83
N THR A 67 -7.07 9.24 -38.34
CA THR A 67 -7.61 10.29 -37.50
C THR A 67 -6.68 10.35 -36.31
N ALA A 68 -5.74 11.29 -36.36
CA ALA A 68 -4.99 11.70 -35.19
C ALA A 68 -6.03 11.98 -34.11
N ALA A 69 -5.88 11.32 -32.96
CA ALA A 69 -6.62 11.70 -31.78
C ALA A 69 -6.49 13.20 -31.62
N PRO A 70 -7.56 13.95 -31.27
CA PRO A 70 -7.48 15.38 -31.14
C PRO A 70 -6.32 15.68 -30.21
N GLY A 71 -5.32 16.38 -30.74
CA GLY A 71 -4.16 16.80 -29.96
C GLY A 71 -4.67 17.53 -28.75
N THR A 72 -4.33 17.04 -27.57
CA THR A 72 -4.48 17.81 -26.33
C THR A 72 -3.74 19.11 -26.56
N THR A 73 -4.47 20.17 -26.83
CA THR A 73 -3.89 21.50 -26.92
C THR A 73 -3.29 21.78 -25.56
N PHE A 74 -2.03 22.19 -25.53
CA PHE A 74 -1.29 22.51 -24.28
C PHE A 74 -1.97 23.65 -23.48
N ASP A 75 -3.02 24.21 -23.99
CA ASP A 75 -3.78 25.32 -23.44
C ASP A 75 -5.12 24.92 -22.78
N ASP A 76 -5.41 23.61 -22.60
CA ASP A 76 -6.58 23.20 -21.83
C ASP A 76 -6.33 23.48 -20.34
N PRO A 77 -7.05 24.44 -19.72
CA PRO A 77 -6.86 24.79 -18.31
C PRO A 77 -7.18 23.64 -17.35
N ASN A 78 -7.84 22.57 -17.82
CA ASN A 78 -8.16 21.39 -17.03
C ASN A 78 -7.05 20.33 -17.03
N VAL A 79 -6.03 20.44 -17.89
CA VAL A 79 -4.92 19.49 -17.95
C VAL A 79 -3.83 19.89 -16.96
N ASP A 80 -3.67 19.11 -15.92
CA ASP A 80 -2.55 19.27 -14.99
C ASP A 80 -1.26 18.68 -15.57
N LEU A 81 -0.52 19.50 -16.31
CA LEU A 81 0.74 19.11 -16.95
C LEU A 81 1.80 18.70 -15.93
N VAL A 82 1.80 19.30 -14.74
CA VAL A 82 2.76 18.97 -13.66
C VAL A 82 2.52 17.55 -13.19
N TYR A 83 1.27 17.24 -12.82
CA TYR A 83 0.87 15.94 -12.36
C TYR A 83 1.00 14.87 -13.46
N GLY A 84 0.63 15.22 -14.69
CA GLY A 84 0.79 14.34 -15.85
C GLY A 84 2.26 13.98 -16.16
N ALA A 85 3.19 14.92 -16.01
CA ALA A 85 4.62 14.65 -16.13
C ALA A 85 5.13 13.75 -14.99
N TYR A 86 4.69 14.04 -13.76
CA TYR A 86 5.01 13.24 -12.57
C TYR A 86 4.57 11.77 -12.72
N GLN A 87 3.32 11.53 -13.12
CA GLN A 87 2.79 10.18 -13.31
C GLN A 87 3.51 9.37 -14.39
N ARG A 88 4.02 10.03 -15.42
CA ARG A 88 4.83 9.39 -16.47
C ARG A 88 6.28 9.17 -16.07
N GLY A 89 6.69 9.52 -14.84
CA GLY A 89 8.07 9.41 -14.37
C GLY A 89 9.01 10.49 -14.94
N LEU A 90 8.49 11.51 -15.61
CA LEU A 90 9.24 12.62 -16.17
C LEU A 90 9.52 13.67 -15.08
N TYR A 91 10.18 13.26 -14.01
CA TYR A 91 10.31 14.05 -12.78
C TYR A 91 11.05 15.38 -12.98
N LYS A 92 12.05 15.44 -13.89
CA LYS A 92 12.72 16.69 -14.23
C LYS A 92 11.76 17.68 -14.89
N THR A 93 10.96 17.21 -15.84
CA THR A 93 9.91 18.03 -16.47
C THR A 93 8.85 18.46 -15.46
N ALA A 94 8.40 17.54 -14.59
CA ALA A 94 7.46 17.87 -13.52
C ALA A 94 8.03 18.95 -12.59
N PHE A 95 9.31 18.88 -12.24
CA PHE A 95 9.99 19.88 -11.44
C PHE A 95 10.01 21.25 -12.11
N ASP A 96 10.43 21.32 -13.38
CA ASP A 96 10.56 22.57 -14.12
C ASP A 96 9.17 23.25 -14.30
N LEU A 97 8.15 22.47 -14.62
CA LEU A 97 6.76 22.93 -14.72
C LEU A 97 6.19 23.39 -13.35
N ALA A 98 6.44 22.61 -12.29
CA ALA A 98 6.00 22.96 -10.94
C ALA A 98 6.68 24.23 -10.43
N MET A 99 7.97 24.41 -10.70
CA MET A 99 8.73 25.60 -10.34
C MET A 99 8.13 26.85 -11.00
N ASN A 100 7.84 26.74 -12.30
CA ASN A 100 7.22 27.82 -13.06
C ASN A 100 5.86 28.21 -12.47
N ARG A 101 4.94 27.24 -12.29
CA ARG A 101 3.60 27.48 -11.71
C ARG A 101 3.65 28.03 -10.29
N ALA A 102 4.58 27.51 -9.46
CA ALA A 102 4.74 27.97 -8.10
C ALA A 102 5.23 29.43 -8.01
N GLN A 103 6.17 29.81 -8.89
CA GLN A 103 6.78 31.15 -8.89
C GLN A 103 5.89 32.21 -9.54
N TYR A 104 5.26 31.90 -10.69
CA TYR A 104 4.48 32.89 -11.43
C TYR A 104 3.01 32.94 -11.01
N ASN A 105 2.41 31.80 -10.64
CA ASN A 105 0.99 31.72 -10.34
C ASN A 105 0.71 31.54 -8.85
N GLY A 106 1.73 31.32 -8.02
CA GLY A 106 1.53 31.04 -6.60
C GLY A 106 0.75 29.76 -6.33
N ASP A 107 0.74 28.79 -7.27
CA ASP A 107 -0.09 27.58 -7.22
C ASP A 107 0.33 26.65 -6.05
N PRO A 108 -0.54 26.46 -5.04
CA PRO A 108 -0.22 25.65 -3.87
C PRO A 108 0.04 24.18 -4.21
N LYS A 109 -0.66 23.63 -5.21
CA LYS A 109 -0.46 22.24 -5.66
C LYS A 109 0.90 22.05 -6.30
N ALA A 110 1.35 23.03 -7.10
CA ALA A 110 2.70 23.02 -7.67
C ALA A 110 3.78 23.11 -6.56
N MET A 111 3.55 23.93 -5.53
CA MET A 111 4.44 24.01 -4.36
C MET A 111 4.50 22.69 -3.60
N THR A 112 3.35 22.02 -3.41
CA THR A 112 3.28 20.68 -2.79
C THR A 112 4.07 19.66 -3.61
N MET A 113 3.94 19.68 -4.93
CA MET A 113 4.71 18.81 -5.83
C MET A 113 6.22 19.06 -5.71
N LEU A 114 6.66 20.31 -5.61
CA LEU A 114 8.08 20.62 -5.38
C LEU A 114 8.59 20.04 -4.06
N GLY A 115 7.79 20.16 -3.01
CA GLY A 115 8.08 19.54 -1.71
C GLY A 115 8.26 18.02 -1.83
N GLU A 116 7.39 17.36 -2.60
CA GLU A 116 7.45 15.91 -2.84
C GLU A 116 8.68 15.50 -3.64
N LEU A 117 8.98 16.21 -4.73
CA LEU A 117 10.15 15.95 -5.58
C LEU A 117 11.47 16.09 -4.80
N TYR A 118 11.61 17.13 -3.95
CA TYR A 118 12.78 17.30 -3.09
C TYR A 118 12.87 16.24 -2.00
N SER A 119 11.76 15.88 -1.36
CA SER A 119 11.75 14.89 -0.26
C SER A 119 12.08 13.48 -0.74
N ASN A 120 11.67 13.13 -1.97
CA ASN A 120 11.82 11.78 -2.54
C ASN A 120 13.00 11.64 -3.51
N ALA A 121 13.79 12.67 -3.75
CA ALA A 121 14.90 12.69 -4.73
C ALA A 121 14.45 12.39 -6.17
N MET A 122 13.27 12.88 -6.56
CA MET A 122 12.69 12.65 -7.88
C MET A 122 13.03 13.80 -8.82
N GLY A 123 13.87 13.53 -9.82
CA GLY A 123 14.34 14.54 -10.79
C GLY A 123 15.28 15.60 -10.22
N VAL A 124 15.47 15.65 -8.92
CA VAL A 124 16.35 16.56 -8.18
C VAL A 124 17.05 15.84 -7.05
N LYS A 125 18.16 16.38 -6.55
CA LYS A 125 18.82 15.86 -5.37
C LYS A 125 17.92 16.04 -4.14
N ARG A 126 17.89 15.01 -3.26
CA ARG A 126 17.14 15.08 -2.00
C ARG A 126 17.57 16.27 -1.17
N ASP A 127 16.59 17.04 -0.74
CA ASP A 127 16.78 18.19 0.15
C ASP A 127 15.54 18.39 1.02
N TYR A 128 15.61 17.88 2.23
CA TYR A 128 14.49 17.99 3.18
C TYR A 128 14.25 19.42 3.67
N ALA A 129 15.25 20.27 3.68
CA ALA A 129 15.07 21.68 4.07
C ALA A 129 14.23 22.41 3.01
N LYS A 130 14.60 22.27 1.73
CA LYS A 130 13.80 22.82 0.62
C LYS A 130 12.42 22.20 0.53
N ALA A 131 12.29 20.89 0.78
CA ALA A 131 10.98 20.25 0.83
C ALA A 131 10.09 20.90 1.90
N ALA A 132 10.62 21.11 3.13
CA ALA A 132 9.89 21.77 4.19
C ALA A 132 9.50 23.21 3.87
N GLU A 133 10.37 23.97 3.20
CA GLU A 133 10.05 25.33 2.75
C GLU A 133 8.89 25.35 1.74
N TRP A 134 8.92 24.47 0.74
CA TRP A 134 7.86 24.40 -0.26
C TRP A 134 6.54 23.92 0.33
N TYR A 135 6.58 22.90 1.18
CA TYR A 135 5.37 22.43 1.89
C TYR A 135 4.81 23.52 2.82
N LYS A 136 5.70 24.32 3.48
CA LYS A 136 5.24 25.42 4.31
C LYS A 136 4.51 26.49 3.49
N ARG A 137 5.08 26.91 2.35
CA ARG A 137 4.45 27.88 1.45
C ARG A 137 3.08 27.39 0.96
N ALA A 138 2.99 26.11 0.56
CA ALA A 138 1.73 25.51 0.12
C ALA A 138 0.73 25.40 1.27
N ALA A 139 1.16 25.04 2.48
CA ALA A 139 0.32 24.94 3.67
C ALA A 139 -0.22 26.32 4.08
N ASP A 140 0.62 27.35 4.04
CA ASP A 140 0.23 28.74 4.32
C ASP A 140 -0.81 29.24 3.28
N ALA A 141 -0.75 28.72 2.05
CA ALA A 141 -1.74 28.96 0.99
C ALA A 141 -2.98 28.04 1.06
N GLY A 142 -3.12 27.23 2.10
CA GLY A 142 -4.31 26.42 2.38
C GLY A 142 -4.30 25.02 1.78
N ASP A 143 -3.20 24.53 1.20
CA ASP A 143 -3.15 23.19 0.66
C ASP A 143 -3.11 22.13 1.77
N ARG A 144 -4.15 21.30 1.85
CA ARG A 144 -4.29 20.27 2.90
C ARG A 144 -3.28 19.15 2.80
N GLU A 145 -2.82 18.82 1.59
CA GLU A 145 -1.83 17.75 1.39
C GLU A 145 -0.45 18.24 1.85
N ALA A 146 -0.10 19.50 1.59
CA ALA A 146 1.12 20.10 2.11
C ALA A 146 1.11 20.23 3.64
N MET A 147 -0.02 20.62 4.25
CA MET A 147 -0.17 20.64 5.71
C MET A 147 0.12 19.26 6.31
N PHE A 148 -0.45 18.22 5.72
CA PHE A 148 -0.19 16.84 6.14
C PHE A 148 1.30 16.46 5.97
N ALA A 149 1.89 16.71 4.80
CA ALA A 149 3.28 16.38 4.51
C ALA A 149 4.25 17.12 5.46
N LEU A 150 4.03 18.42 5.68
CA LEU A 150 4.82 19.21 6.61
C LEU A 150 4.70 18.69 8.05
N ALA A 151 3.49 18.34 8.49
CA ALA A 151 3.27 17.75 9.80
C ALA A 151 4.07 16.46 10.00
N MET A 152 4.07 15.58 9.01
CA MET A 152 4.85 14.34 9.07
C MET A 152 6.36 14.63 9.10
N MET A 153 6.83 15.64 8.38
CA MET A 153 8.23 16.08 8.46
C MET A 153 8.59 16.63 9.84
N ARG A 154 7.70 17.43 10.48
CA ARG A 154 7.88 17.97 11.82
C ARG A 154 7.90 16.88 12.90
N LEU A 155 7.08 15.83 12.76
CA LEU A 155 7.11 14.67 13.65
C LEU A 155 8.42 13.87 13.52
N ALA A 156 8.93 13.74 12.29
CA ALA A 156 10.12 12.97 11.99
C ALA A 156 11.44 13.76 12.13
N GLY A 157 11.40 15.08 12.38
CA GLY A 157 12.59 15.94 12.40
C GLY A 157 13.29 16.05 11.03
N ARG A 158 12.55 15.88 9.92
CA ARG A 158 13.10 16.00 8.57
C ARG A 158 13.03 17.45 8.09
N GLY A 159 14.17 17.98 7.64
CA GLY A 159 14.25 19.38 7.19
C GLY A 159 14.24 20.43 8.30
N GLY A 160 14.48 20.01 9.56
CA GLY A 160 14.54 20.86 10.73
C GLY A 160 14.41 20.06 12.03
N SER A 161 14.30 20.75 13.16
CA SER A 161 14.05 20.10 14.44
C SER A 161 12.64 19.50 14.52
N THR A 162 12.48 18.46 15.33
CA THR A 162 11.17 17.90 15.67
C THR A 162 10.31 18.96 16.35
N ASN A 163 9.08 19.13 15.87
CA ASN A 163 8.11 20.05 16.46
C ASN A 163 6.72 19.40 16.50
N ARG A 164 6.43 18.74 17.61
CA ARG A 164 5.17 17.99 17.78
C ARG A 164 3.95 18.89 17.86
N GLU A 165 4.08 20.07 18.48
CA GLU A 165 2.96 21.01 18.60
C GLU A 165 2.55 21.59 17.25
N GLU A 166 3.52 22.00 16.43
CA GLU A 166 3.27 22.46 15.05
C GLU A 166 2.64 21.35 14.22
N ALA A 167 3.15 20.12 14.34
CA ALA A 167 2.63 18.98 13.62
C ALA A 167 1.16 18.69 13.96
N VAL A 168 0.79 18.75 15.25
CA VAL A 168 -0.62 18.60 15.67
C VAL A 168 -1.52 19.67 15.07
N LYS A 169 -1.09 20.92 15.10
CA LYS A 169 -1.86 22.03 14.49
C LYS A 169 -2.05 21.83 12.98
N LEU A 170 -0.99 21.43 12.29
CA LEU A 170 -1.04 21.14 10.86
C LEU A 170 -1.94 19.94 10.53
N LEU A 171 -1.85 18.84 11.31
CA LEU A 171 -2.74 17.69 11.15
C LEU A 171 -4.20 18.04 11.40
N ALA A 172 -4.47 18.86 12.44
CA ALA A 172 -5.84 19.28 12.74
C ALA A 172 -6.42 20.16 11.60
N SER A 173 -5.62 21.09 11.08
CA SER A 173 -6.02 21.94 9.94
C SER A 173 -6.25 21.11 8.68
N SER A 174 -5.35 20.22 8.35
CA SER A 174 -5.44 19.32 7.21
C SER A 174 -6.67 18.40 7.29
N ALA A 175 -6.92 17.82 8.47
CA ALA A 175 -8.09 16.96 8.73
C ALA A 175 -9.39 17.75 8.60
N LYS A 176 -9.44 18.99 9.12
CA LYS A 176 -10.58 19.89 8.97
C LYS A 176 -10.90 20.21 7.50
N LEU A 177 -9.88 20.28 6.66
CA LEU A 177 -10.00 20.44 5.21
C LEU A 177 -10.30 19.13 4.47
N GLY A 178 -10.57 18.04 5.20
CA GLY A 178 -11.00 16.75 4.67
C GLY A 178 -9.85 15.85 4.20
N ASN A 179 -8.63 16.02 4.71
CA ASN A 179 -7.55 15.07 4.42
C ASN A 179 -7.70 13.82 5.32
N PRO A 180 -8.01 12.63 4.75
CA PRO A 180 -8.23 11.43 5.54
C PRO A 180 -6.96 10.90 6.23
N LYS A 181 -5.79 11.10 5.62
CA LYS A 181 -4.51 10.69 6.21
C LYS A 181 -4.20 11.54 7.45
N ALA A 182 -4.51 12.84 7.39
CA ALA A 182 -4.34 13.73 8.53
C ALA A 182 -5.28 13.38 9.68
N ALA A 183 -6.55 13.12 9.38
CA ALA A 183 -7.53 12.68 10.38
C ALA A 183 -7.09 11.37 11.05
N TYR A 184 -6.65 10.39 10.29
CA TYR A 184 -6.13 9.12 10.79
C TYR A 184 -4.90 9.33 11.70
N ASN A 185 -3.90 10.09 11.25
CA ASN A 185 -2.68 10.33 12.05
C ASN A 185 -2.97 11.12 13.33
N LEU A 186 -3.88 12.10 13.28
CA LEU A 186 -4.31 12.83 14.47
C LEU A 186 -5.03 11.91 15.46
N ALA A 187 -5.86 10.96 14.97
CA ALA A 187 -6.48 9.95 15.81
C ALA A 187 -5.43 9.10 16.55
N LEU A 188 -4.36 8.70 15.85
CA LEU A 188 -3.26 7.94 16.48
C LEU A 188 -2.58 8.74 17.61
N LEU A 189 -2.38 10.04 17.43
CA LEU A 189 -1.80 10.90 18.48
C LEU A 189 -2.70 11.02 19.72
N TYR A 190 -4.04 11.02 19.55
CA TYR A 190 -4.97 10.94 20.67
C TYR A 190 -4.97 9.57 21.36
N LEU A 191 -4.72 8.49 20.61
CA LEU A 191 -4.65 7.13 21.19
C LEU A 191 -3.34 6.90 21.95
N ASP A 192 -2.23 7.40 21.42
CA ASP A 192 -0.91 7.25 22.02
C ASP A 192 -0.79 8.00 23.35
N GLY A 193 -1.42 9.16 23.46
CA GLY A 193 -1.45 9.95 24.69
C GLY A 193 -0.12 10.61 25.07
N GLN A 194 0.92 10.52 24.22
CA GLN A 194 2.25 11.10 24.51
C GLN A 194 2.37 12.55 24.05
N THR A 195 1.73 12.88 22.94
CA THR A 195 1.78 14.23 22.35
C THR A 195 0.56 15.06 22.72
N LEU A 196 -0.59 14.43 22.79
CA LEU A 196 -1.87 14.98 23.21
C LEU A 196 -2.39 14.18 24.41
N PRO A 197 -3.20 14.76 25.30
CA PRO A 197 -3.95 13.98 26.28
C PRO A 197 -4.75 12.89 25.58
N GLN A 198 -4.68 11.66 26.12
CA GLN A 198 -5.41 10.53 25.52
C GLN A 198 -6.92 10.79 25.50
N ASP A 199 -7.51 10.70 24.31
CA ASP A 199 -8.95 10.84 24.11
C ASP A 199 -9.43 9.83 23.05
N VAL A 200 -9.94 8.72 23.54
CA VAL A 200 -10.39 7.60 22.71
C VAL A 200 -11.67 7.95 21.93
N ARG A 201 -12.56 8.80 22.48
CA ARG A 201 -13.76 9.23 21.77
C ARG A 201 -13.42 10.15 20.62
N ARG A 202 -12.54 11.10 20.86
CA ARG A 202 -12.03 11.98 19.82
C ARG A 202 -11.31 11.21 18.72
N ALA A 203 -10.50 10.23 19.10
CA ALA A 203 -9.86 9.34 18.14
C ALA A 203 -10.89 8.57 17.29
N ALA A 204 -11.96 8.05 17.88
CA ALA A 204 -13.02 7.36 17.14
C ALA A 204 -13.74 8.28 16.14
N GLU A 205 -13.99 9.54 16.50
CA GLU A 205 -14.56 10.54 15.59
C GLU A 205 -13.68 10.81 14.39
N LEU A 206 -12.37 10.99 14.62
CA LEU A 206 -11.38 11.22 13.57
C LEU A 206 -11.19 9.98 12.69
N LEU A 207 -11.16 8.78 13.28
CA LEU A 207 -11.13 7.52 12.53
C LEU A 207 -12.37 7.37 11.64
N ARG A 208 -13.55 7.80 12.12
CA ARG A 208 -14.77 7.78 11.29
C ARG A 208 -14.63 8.70 10.09
N VAL A 209 -14.17 9.95 10.29
CA VAL A 209 -13.92 10.89 9.17
C VAL A 209 -12.97 10.29 8.13
N ALA A 210 -11.88 9.68 8.58
CA ALA A 210 -10.93 9.04 7.68
C ALA A 210 -11.50 7.78 7.00
N ALA A 211 -12.25 6.96 7.72
CA ALA A 211 -12.87 5.74 7.21
C ALA A 211 -13.96 6.03 6.18
N ASP A 212 -14.80 7.05 6.42
CA ASP A 212 -15.84 7.51 5.50
C ASP A 212 -15.23 8.08 4.19
N ALA A 213 -14.04 8.65 4.28
CA ALA A 213 -13.26 9.08 3.12
C ALA A 213 -12.49 7.92 2.43
N GLY A 214 -12.69 6.69 2.86
CA GLY A 214 -12.14 5.48 2.22
C GLY A 214 -10.71 5.12 2.66
N ASN A 215 -10.19 5.70 3.75
CA ASN A 215 -8.87 5.29 4.26
C ASN A 215 -8.94 3.87 4.86
N PRO A 216 -8.23 2.87 4.32
CA PRO A 216 -8.37 1.48 4.75
C PRO A 216 -7.81 1.21 6.14
N GLU A 217 -6.78 1.93 6.57
CA GLU A 217 -6.22 1.81 7.90
C GLU A 217 -7.19 2.34 8.95
N ALA A 218 -7.87 3.47 8.65
CA ALA A 218 -8.90 4.01 9.51
C ALA A 218 -10.14 3.11 9.57
N GLN A 219 -10.54 2.53 8.45
CA GLN A 219 -11.64 1.55 8.41
C GLN A 219 -11.33 0.33 9.29
N TYR A 220 -10.12 -0.21 9.20
CA TYR A 220 -9.68 -1.32 10.04
C TYR A 220 -9.63 -0.94 11.53
N ALA A 221 -9.04 0.21 11.86
CA ALA A 221 -8.96 0.68 13.24
C ALA A 221 -10.35 0.93 13.85
N LEU A 222 -11.24 1.60 13.10
CA LEU A 222 -12.61 1.86 13.54
C LEU A 222 -13.43 0.56 13.68
N ALA A 223 -13.20 -0.42 12.81
CA ALA A 223 -13.80 -1.75 12.93
C ALA A 223 -13.43 -2.42 14.25
N THR A 224 -12.16 -2.32 14.66
CA THR A 224 -11.70 -2.83 15.97
C THR A 224 -12.41 -2.11 17.11
N PHE A 225 -12.63 -0.80 17.00
CA PHE A 225 -13.36 -0.03 18.00
C PHE A 225 -14.81 -0.49 18.14
N TYR A 226 -15.53 -0.69 17.03
CA TYR A 226 -16.90 -1.23 17.07
C TYR A 226 -16.95 -2.68 17.54
N LYS A 227 -15.96 -3.50 17.24
CA LYS A 227 -15.86 -4.89 17.71
C LYS A 227 -15.71 -4.98 19.22
N GLU A 228 -14.96 -4.06 19.82
CA GLU A 228 -14.62 -4.07 21.25
C GLU A 228 -15.52 -3.13 22.09
N GLY A 229 -16.15 -2.14 21.47
CA GLY A 229 -16.89 -1.09 22.19
C GLY A 229 -15.96 -0.02 22.77
N THR A 230 -14.83 0.25 22.10
CA THR A 230 -13.80 1.19 22.55
C THR A 230 -14.08 2.59 22.01
N GLY A 231 -14.47 3.53 22.87
CA GLY A 231 -14.80 4.91 22.47
C GLY A 231 -16.09 5.05 21.64
N VAL A 232 -16.69 3.96 21.24
CA VAL A 232 -17.97 3.83 20.54
C VAL A 232 -18.77 2.69 21.15
N GLU A 233 -20.09 2.67 20.95
CA GLU A 233 -20.93 1.53 21.31
C GLU A 233 -20.55 0.31 20.45
N LYS A 234 -20.51 -0.86 21.09
CA LYS A 234 -20.18 -2.12 20.42
C LYS A 234 -21.20 -2.46 19.35
N ASP A 235 -20.72 -2.64 18.12
CA ASP A 235 -21.55 -2.95 16.95
C ASP A 235 -20.80 -3.89 16.00
N PRO A 236 -20.97 -5.22 16.15
CA PRO A 236 -20.28 -6.20 15.32
C PRO A 236 -20.63 -6.10 13.83
N GLU A 237 -21.83 -5.65 13.48
CA GLU A 237 -22.25 -5.50 12.09
C GLU A 237 -21.53 -4.33 11.42
N LYS A 238 -21.43 -3.17 12.12
CA LYS A 238 -20.61 -2.05 11.62
C LYS A 238 -19.14 -2.45 11.52
N ALA A 239 -18.62 -3.18 12.50
CA ALA A 239 -17.25 -3.68 12.46
C ALA A 239 -17.01 -4.50 11.19
N VAL A 240 -17.88 -5.45 10.87
CA VAL A 240 -17.72 -6.32 9.70
C VAL A 240 -17.85 -5.54 8.38
N ARG A 241 -18.75 -4.57 8.28
CA ARG A 241 -18.86 -3.72 7.09
C ARG A 241 -17.58 -2.92 6.84
N LEU A 242 -16.97 -2.38 7.90
CA LEU A 242 -15.70 -1.66 7.81
C LEU A 242 -14.53 -2.60 7.46
N LEU A 243 -14.48 -3.81 8.04
CA LEU A 243 -13.48 -4.82 7.69
C LEU A 243 -13.59 -5.23 6.23
N GLN A 244 -14.82 -5.41 5.72
CA GLN A 244 -15.05 -5.71 4.31
C GLN A 244 -14.55 -4.58 3.41
N ALA A 245 -14.87 -3.33 3.72
CA ALA A 245 -14.42 -2.18 2.95
C ALA A 245 -12.89 -2.06 2.94
N ALA A 246 -12.24 -2.17 4.10
CA ALA A 246 -10.79 -2.14 4.21
C ALA A 246 -10.12 -3.31 3.47
N SER A 247 -10.69 -4.52 3.52
CA SER A 247 -10.22 -5.69 2.77
C SER A 247 -10.27 -5.47 1.26
N LEU A 248 -11.37 -4.90 0.75
CA LEU A 248 -11.50 -4.55 -0.67
C LEU A 248 -10.51 -3.48 -1.10
N ALA A 249 -10.14 -2.57 -0.20
CA ALA A 249 -9.11 -1.56 -0.41
C ALA A 249 -7.67 -2.11 -0.23
N GLY A 250 -7.50 -3.41 0.01
CA GLY A 250 -6.21 -4.08 0.06
C GLY A 250 -5.57 -4.17 1.46
N ASN A 251 -6.29 -3.82 2.52
CA ASN A 251 -5.79 -4.03 3.88
C ASN A 251 -5.86 -5.51 4.24
N VAL A 252 -4.69 -6.16 4.35
CA VAL A 252 -4.57 -7.61 4.56
C VAL A 252 -5.03 -8.03 5.95
N ASP A 253 -4.80 -7.21 6.97
CA ASP A 253 -5.24 -7.51 8.33
C ASP A 253 -6.76 -7.46 8.45
N ALA A 254 -7.39 -6.48 7.77
CA ALA A 254 -8.84 -6.43 7.64
C ALA A 254 -9.40 -7.63 6.86
N GLU A 255 -8.71 -8.09 5.81
CA GLU A 255 -9.09 -9.30 5.06
C GLU A 255 -9.12 -10.53 5.97
N VAL A 256 -8.13 -10.68 6.84
CA VAL A 256 -8.07 -11.78 7.81
C VAL A 256 -9.18 -11.69 8.85
N GLU A 257 -9.39 -10.52 9.46
CA GLU A 257 -10.43 -10.31 10.45
C GLU A 257 -11.84 -10.49 9.85
N TYR A 258 -12.05 -10.02 8.61
CA TYR A 258 -13.28 -10.24 7.86
C TYR A 258 -13.52 -11.73 7.59
N ALA A 259 -12.48 -12.45 7.17
CA ALA A 259 -12.56 -13.89 6.98
C ALA A 259 -12.92 -14.63 8.28
N ILE A 260 -12.31 -14.25 9.41
CA ILE A 260 -12.65 -14.82 10.72
C ILE A 260 -14.11 -14.52 11.11
N ALA A 261 -14.58 -13.30 10.87
CA ALA A 261 -15.97 -12.92 11.12
C ALA A 261 -16.95 -13.77 10.30
N MET A 262 -16.70 -13.95 9.00
CA MET A 262 -17.48 -14.81 8.11
C MET A 262 -17.42 -16.29 8.51
N PHE A 263 -16.26 -16.76 8.95
CA PHE A 263 -16.10 -18.14 9.36
C PHE A 263 -16.94 -18.47 10.60
N ASN A 264 -17.01 -17.54 11.55
CA ASN A 264 -17.75 -17.69 12.80
C ASN A 264 -19.22 -17.26 12.70
N GLY A 265 -19.59 -16.43 11.74
CA GLY A 265 -20.91 -15.80 11.67
C GLY A 265 -21.06 -14.62 12.64
N SER A 266 -19.97 -13.90 12.95
CA SER A 266 -19.96 -12.78 13.90
C SER A 266 -20.21 -11.46 13.18
N GLY A 267 -21.39 -10.86 13.34
CA GLY A 267 -21.80 -9.62 12.66
C GLY A 267 -22.07 -9.78 11.16
N THR A 268 -22.04 -11.00 10.64
CA THR A 268 -22.34 -11.36 9.24
C THR A 268 -22.83 -12.81 9.19
N PRO A 269 -23.61 -13.21 8.18
CA PRO A 269 -23.97 -14.62 7.97
C PRO A 269 -22.73 -15.50 7.83
N LYS A 270 -22.79 -16.67 8.45
CA LYS A 270 -21.70 -17.64 8.41
C LYS A 270 -21.49 -18.15 6.98
N ASN A 271 -20.25 -18.03 6.48
CA ASN A 271 -19.84 -18.53 5.16
C ASN A 271 -18.39 -19.03 5.21
N GLN A 272 -18.23 -20.28 5.65
CA GLN A 272 -16.92 -20.89 5.84
C GLN A 272 -16.13 -21.05 4.52
N PRO A 273 -16.72 -21.51 3.39
CA PRO A 273 -15.98 -21.62 2.14
C PRO A 273 -15.41 -20.28 1.64
N ALA A 274 -16.21 -19.22 1.68
CA ALA A 274 -15.74 -17.87 1.30
C ALA A 274 -14.65 -17.37 2.26
N ALA A 275 -14.81 -17.60 3.58
CA ALA A 275 -13.78 -17.26 4.56
C ALA A 275 -12.46 -17.95 4.29
N VAL A 276 -12.46 -19.24 3.93
CA VAL A 276 -11.25 -19.99 3.58
C VAL A 276 -10.59 -19.43 2.33
N ALA A 277 -11.36 -19.00 1.34
CA ALA A 277 -10.80 -18.37 0.14
C ALA A 277 -10.03 -17.08 0.48
N LEU A 278 -10.58 -16.25 1.38
CA LEU A 278 -9.90 -15.03 1.86
C LEU A 278 -8.66 -15.37 2.70
N LEU A 279 -8.74 -16.37 3.58
CA LEU A 279 -7.58 -16.83 4.35
C LEU A 279 -6.46 -17.34 3.44
N ARG A 280 -6.78 -18.08 2.36
CA ARG A 280 -5.81 -18.50 1.35
C ARG A 280 -5.13 -17.30 0.66
N LYS A 281 -5.92 -16.28 0.33
CA LYS A 281 -5.41 -15.06 -0.30
C LYS A 281 -4.46 -14.32 0.65
N ALA A 282 -4.87 -14.05 1.89
CA ALA A 282 -4.05 -13.39 2.89
C ALA A 282 -2.79 -14.19 3.28
N ALA A 283 -2.88 -15.53 3.35
CA ALA A 283 -1.74 -16.41 3.62
C ALA A 283 -0.66 -16.29 2.52
N ARG A 284 -1.07 -16.15 1.26
CA ARG A 284 -0.16 -15.92 0.12
C ARG A 284 0.47 -14.53 0.18
N GLN A 285 -0.16 -13.57 0.82
CA GLN A 285 0.38 -12.23 1.08
C GLN A 285 1.25 -12.18 2.35
N ASN A 286 1.63 -13.36 2.87
CA ASN A 286 2.51 -13.54 4.03
C ASN A 286 1.92 -13.08 5.36
N ASN A 287 0.60 -12.99 5.50
CA ASN A 287 0.01 -12.75 6.81
C ASN A 287 0.11 -14.01 7.68
N PRO A 288 0.85 -14.00 8.80
CA PRO A 288 1.11 -15.20 9.61
C PRO A 288 -0.12 -15.66 10.38
N ILE A 289 -1.07 -14.76 10.66
CA ILE A 289 -2.35 -15.13 11.30
C ILE A 289 -3.21 -15.90 10.29
N ALA A 290 -3.28 -15.42 9.04
CA ALA A 290 -3.99 -16.13 7.98
C ALA A 290 -3.37 -17.50 7.70
N GLN A 291 -2.04 -17.61 7.70
CA GLN A 291 -1.31 -18.88 7.52
C GLN A 291 -1.67 -19.88 8.63
N ASN A 292 -1.66 -19.44 9.89
CA ASN A 292 -2.07 -20.29 11.02
C ASN A 292 -3.55 -20.70 10.92
N ARG A 293 -4.46 -19.77 10.65
CA ARG A 293 -5.89 -20.06 10.51
C ARG A 293 -6.17 -21.00 9.34
N LEU A 294 -5.49 -20.82 8.22
CA LEU A 294 -5.59 -21.70 7.06
C LEU A 294 -5.09 -23.11 7.39
N ALA A 295 -3.98 -23.22 8.11
CA ALA A 295 -3.46 -24.50 8.57
C ALA A 295 -4.50 -25.26 9.41
N ARG A 296 -5.16 -24.58 10.37
CA ARG A 296 -6.23 -25.20 11.19
C ARG A 296 -7.42 -25.67 10.33
N VAL A 297 -7.89 -24.81 9.43
CA VAL A 297 -9.01 -25.14 8.55
C VAL A 297 -8.71 -26.39 7.72
N LEU A 298 -7.52 -26.46 7.14
CA LEU A 298 -7.10 -27.60 6.31
C LEU A 298 -6.82 -28.86 7.15
N ALA A 299 -6.27 -28.71 8.36
CA ALA A 299 -6.02 -29.83 9.26
C ALA A 299 -7.32 -30.53 9.67
N PHE A 300 -8.35 -29.76 9.97
CA PHE A 300 -9.62 -30.29 10.51
C PHE A 300 -10.74 -30.41 9.47
N GLY A 301 -10.54 -29.95 8.25
CA GLY A 301 -11.55 -30.01 7.18
C GLY A 301 -12.75 -29.11 7.40
N THR A 302 -12.59 -27.97 8.10
CA THR A 302 -13.68 -27.05 8.45
C THR A 302 -13.83 -25.97 7.36
N GLY A 303 -14.91 -26.04 6.57
CA GLY A 303 -15.15 -25.09 5.47
C GLY A 303 -14.32 -25.33 4.21
N ALA A 304 -13.43 -26.32 4.23
CA ALA A 304 -12.68 -26.83 3.08
C ALA A 304 -12.42 -28.32 3.25
N GLN A 305 -12.10 -29.01 2.16
CA GLN A 305 -11.62 -30.39 2.23
C GLN A 305 -10.34 -30.48 3.08
N GLN A 306 -10.26 -31.51 3.93
CA GLN A 306 -9.07 -31.77 4.72
C GLN A 306 -7.85 -32.02 3.82
N ASP A 307 -6.77 -31.33 4.11
CA ASP A 307 -5.45 -31.53 3.50
C ASP A 307 -4.34 -31.34 4.55
N LYS A 308 -3.91 -32.45 5.15
CA LYS A 308 -2.89 -32.45 6.20
C LYS A 308 -1.52 -32.00 5.70
N VAL A 309 -1.19 -32.24 4.43
CA VAL A 309 0.09 -31.83 3.85
C VAL A 309 0.14 -30.33 3.65
N GLU A 310 -0.90 -29.75 3.07
CA GLU A 310 -1.00 -28.30 2.94
C GLU A 310 -1.13 -27.61 4.32
N ALA A 311 -1.84 -28.24 5.27
CA ALA A 311 -1.96 -27.76 6.64
C ALA A 311 -0.59 -27.67 7.33
N LEU A 312 0.21 -28.74 7.28
CA LEU A 312 1.56 -28.74 7.88
C LEU A 312 2.49 -27.73 7.23
N LYS A 313 2.42 -27.58 5.90
CA LYS A 313 3.16 -26.51 5.18
C LYS A 313 2.86 -25.14 5.76
N TRP A 314 1.57 -24.78 5.84
CA TRP A 314 1.17 -23.44 6.32
C TRP A 314 1.42 -23.25 7.81
N HIS A 315 1.24 -24.31 8.61
CA HIS A 315 1.61 -24.31 10.02
C HIS A 315 3.10 -24.04 10.23
N TRP A 316 3.95 -24.73 9.48
CA TRP A 316 5.40 -24.55 9.54
C TRP A 316 5.82 -23.13 9.12
N VAL A 317 5.21 -22.58 8.08
CA VAL A 317 5.45 -21.19 7.65
C VAL A 317 4.99 -20.18 8.72
N ALA A 318 3.80 -20.37 9.29
CA ALA A 318 3.31 -19.51 10.38
C ALA A 318 4.19 -19.60 11.64
N LYS A 319 4.65 -20.80 11.97
CA LYS A 319 5.54 -21.05 13.12
C LYS A 319 6.89 -20.33 12.95
N SER A 320 7.46 -20.31 11.74
CA SER A 320 8.69 -19.56 11.45
C SER A 320 8.53 -18.05 11.64
N ALA A 321 7.30 -17.53 11.53
CA ALA A 321 6.93 -16.13 11.79
C ALA A 321 6.41 -15.89 13.23
N GLY A 322 6.66 -16.83 14.15
CA GLY A 322 6.25 -16.71 15.56
C GLY A 322 4.75 -16.95 15.83
N LYS A 323 4.01 -17.51 14.85
CA LYS A 323 2.59 -17.87 14.98
C LYS A 323 2.37 -19.37 14.94
N GLY A 324 3.19 -20.11 15.73
CA GLY A 324 2.99 -21.54 15.97
C GLY A 324 1.68 -21.84 16.69
N ASP A 325 1.25 -23.10 16.59
CA ASP A 325 0.02 -23.61 17.19
C ASP A 325 0.31 -25.00 17.78
N PRO A 326 0.42 -25.13 19.12
CA PRO A 326 0.74 -26.40 19.77
C PRO A 326 -0.25 -27.52 19.46
N GLU A 327 -1.54 -27.21 19.32
CA GLU A 327 -2.57 -28.19 18.97
C GLU A 327 -2.34 -28.76 17.57
N LEU A 328 -1.91 -27.92 16.62
CA LEU A 328 -1.52 -28.39 15.30
C LEU A 328 -0.19 -29.15 15.31
N ASP A 329 0.76 -28.79 16.15
CA ASP A 329 2.01 -29.55 16.35
C ASP A 329 1.68 -30.99 16.75
N GLU A 330 0.80 -31.17 17.73
CA GLU A 330 0.36 -32.47 18.22
C GLU A 330 -0.45 -33.24 17.18
N TYR A 331 -1.48 -32.57 16.59
CA TYR A 331 -2.37 -33.20 15.62
C TYR A 331 -1.64 -33.70 14.36
N LEU A 332 -0.65 -32.95 13.88
CA LEU A 332 0.12 -33.25 12.69
C LEU A 332 1.37 -34.13 13.00
N ALA A 333 1.63 -34.43 14.28
CA ALA A 333 2.78 -35.28 14.69
C ALA A 333 2.72 -36.70 14.10
N ASN A 334 1.51 -37.23 13.89
CA ASN A 334 1.30 -38.61 13.43
C ASN A 334 1.21 -38.76 11.91
N MET A 335 1.64 -37.75 11.14
CA MET A 335 1.71 -37.84 9.68
C MET A 335 2.82 -38.81 9.23
N SER A 336 2.62 -39.42 8.06
CA SER A 336 3.66 -40.29 7.46
C SER A 336 4.95 -39.49 7.22
N PRO A 337 6.13 -40.12 7.32
CA PRO A 337 7.39 -39.44 7.02
C PRO A 337 7.45 -38.83 5.62
N ALA A 338 6.82 -39.46 4.62
CA ALA A 338 6.76 -38.98 3.25
C ALA A 338 5.92 -37.71 3.15
N ASP A 339 4.72 -37.65 3.75
CA ASP A 339 3.86 -36.48 3.75
C ASP A 339 4.49 -35.32 4.51
N ARG A 340 5.15 -35.61 5.63
CA ARG A 340 5.90 -34.61 6.40
C ARG A 340 7.03 -33.99 5.56
N ALA A 341 7.85 -34.81 4.91
CA ALA A 341 8.94 -34.35 4.05
C ALA A 341 8.40 -33.48 2.88
N LYS A 342 7.26 -33.87 2.27
CA LYS A 342 6.59 -33.11 1.23
C LYS A 342 6.13 -31.74 1.73
N ALA A 343 5.48 -31.69 2.89
CA ALA A 343 5.00 -30.44 3.48
C ALA A 343 6.15 -29.49 3.85
N GLU A 344 7.20 -30.00 4.51
CA GLU A 344 8.38 -29.22 4.87
C GLU A 344 9.14 -28.71 3.63
N GLY A 345 9.30 -29.54 2.60
CA GLY A 345 9.89 -29.15 1.33
C GLY A 345 9.13 -28.00 0.67
N ALA A 346 7.78 -28.08 0.66
CA ALA A 346 6.92 -27.02 0.15
C ALA A 346 7.01 -25.72 0.99
N GLY A 347 7.12 -25.85 2.32
CA GLY A 347 7.30 -24.71 3.23
C GLY A 347 8.66 -24.02 3.03
N ARG A 348 9.75 -24.79 2.92
CA ARG A 348 11.10 -24.24 2.62
C ARG A 348 11.14 -23.54 1.28
N LYS A 349 10.54 -24.13 0.25
CA LYS A 349 10.43 -23.49 -1.07
C LYS A 349 9.68 -22.16 -0.98
N TRP A 350 8.58 -22.11 -0.23
CA TRP A 350 7.82 -20.87 -0.01
C TRP A 350 8.66 -19.77 0.67
N LEU A 351 9.42 -20.12 1.70
CA LEU A 351 10.28 -19.15 2.42
C LEU A 351 11.52 -18.76 1.61
N GLY A 352 12.08 -19.65 0.81
CA GLY A 352 13.27 -19.40 -0.02
C GLY A 352 12.98 -18.70 -1.35
N SER A 353 11.71 -18.56 -1.75
CA SER A 353 11.29 -17.87 -2.97
C SER A 353 11.02 -16.37 -2.78
N LYS A 354 11.48 -15.77 -1.67
CA LYS A 354 11.24 -14.39 -1.27
C LYS A 354 12.51 -13.55 -1.21
#